data_813d890f773fa73e3c1de71c11cb0f33
#
_entry.id   813d890f773fa73e3c1de71c11cb0f33
#
_cell.length_a   1.000
_cell.length_b   1.000
_cell.length_c   1.000
_cell.angle_alpha   90.00
_cell.angle_beta   90.00
_cell.angle_gamma   90.00
#
_symmetry.space_group_name_H-M   'P 1'
#
loop_
_entity.id
_entity.type
_entity.pdbx_description
1 polymer ?
#
loop_
_entity_poly.entity_id
_entity_poly.type
_entity_poly.pdbx_seq_one_letter_code
_entity_poly.pdbx_strand_id
1 'polypeptide(L)'
;TLAVSVAMIFSVIVLPAVLAILGQRVFIGKIKFAFSTENDTGDGVWAKIATTVMERPWAVLIPTLVILLGAGLPFLQADFSIASRDALPPDDETRVGFEHMDEKWPETAVNAALVVMDFDGQDPLEESNLRAMHRWMVNNVNDSRVIEAFGYALPSANMNESEVVAFWQTPDELLSVEQQATREYFRSEFISNNVTFVVFSLNGPITGQDSRTFVQDVRDERNEFLDELNMGDDGVLMVAGFAAYSLDILDSIKENLPYALAFIFISTIVLIFIQVRSVIIPIKAIIMNILSISATFGMLVFVFQWGNGADLLNFTAQPIETT
;
A
#
# COMPACT_ATOMS: atom_id res chain seq x y z
N THR A 1 7.37 9.10 -19.85
CA THR A 1 8.54 9.67 -20.59
C THR A 1 8.12 10.77 -21.56
N LEU A 2 7.11 10.56 -22.45
CA LEU A 2 6.68 11.55 -23.44
C LEU A 2 6.20 12.85 -22.79
N ALA A 3 5.38 12.79 -21.75
CA ALA A 3 4.89 13.96 -21.00
C ALA A 3 6.04 14.79 -20.40
N VAL A 4 7.04 14.12 -19.82
CA VAL A 4 8.22 14.79 -19.25
C VAL A 4 9.05 15.47 -20.33
N SER A 5 9.25 14.82 -21.48
CA SER A 5 9.98 15.41 -22.62
C SER A 5 9.25 16.63 -23.17
N VAL A 6 7.93 16.59 -23.31
CA VAL A 6 7.11 17.72 -23.74
C VAL A 6 7.18 18.86 -22.72
N ALA A 7 7.05 18.57 -21.43
CA ALA A 7 7.20 19.57 -20.36
C ALA A 7 8.58 20.24 -20.35
N MET A 8 9.64 19.47 -20.61
CA MET A 8 11.00 19.99 -20.72
C MET A 8 11.14 20.96 -21.93
N ILE A 9 10.66 20.56 -23.11
CA ILE A 9 10.66 21.40 -24.30
C ILE A 9 9.87 22.69 -24.04
N PHE A 10 8.70 22.55 -23.43
CA PHE A 10 7.86 23.71 -23.11
C PHE A 10 8.57 24.68 -22.14
N SER A 11 9.21 24.15 -21.09
CA SER A 11 9.94 24.94 -20.11
C SER A 11 11.17 25.66 -20.70
N VAL A 12 11.92 25.00 -21.58
CA VAL A 12 13.20 25.53 -22.12
C VAL A 12 12.98 26.45 -23.33
N ILE A 13 11.97 26.19 -24.16
CA ILE A 13 11.76 26.91 -25.40
C ILE A 13 10.58 27.90 -25.31
N VAL A 14 9.40 27.35 -24.89
CA VAL A 14 8.16 28.17 -24.97
C VAL A 14 8.12 29.22 -23.88
N LEU A 15 8.52 28.90 -22.66
CA LEU A 15 8.49 29.87 -21.56
C LEU A 15 9.40 31.08 -21.82
N PRO A 16 10.69 30.94 -22.21
CA PRO A 16 11.53 32.08 -22.59
C PRO A 16 10.99 32.85 -23.79
N ALA A 17 10.44 32.17 -24.81
CA ALA A 17 9.86 32.80 -25.96
C ALA A 17 8.63 33.68 -25.60
N VAL A 18 7.75 33.14 -24.76
CA VAL A 18 6.58 33.91 -24.26
C VAL A 18 7.03 35.09 -23.41
N LEU A 19 8.02 34.94 -22.55
CA LEU A 19 8.59 36.05 -21.77
C LEU A 19 9.22 37.13 -22.65
N ALA A 20 9.93 36.74 -23.72
CA ALA A 20 10.50 37.67 -24.70
C ALA A 20 9.42 38.45 -25.47
N ILE A 21 8.32 37.78 -25.84
CA ILE A 21 7.18 38.44 -26.54
C ILE A 21 6.45 39.40 -25.60
N LEU A 22 6.22 39.00 -24.36
CA LEU A 22 5.54 39.84 -23.37
C LEU A 22 6.38 41.03 -22.92
N GLY A 23 7.71 40.91 -22.93
CA GLY A 23 8.63 41.98 -22.55
C GLY A 23 8.23 42.67 -21.25
N GLN A 24 8.11 43.99 -21.26
CA GLN A 24 7.70 44.75 -20.07
C GLN A 24 6.23 44.53 -19.64
N ARG A 25 5.40 43.92 -20.48
CA ARG A 25 3.99 43.63 -20.15
C ARG A 25 3.86 42.52 -19.09
N VAL A 26 4.91 41.76 -18.84
CA VAL A 26 4.98 40.77 -17.71
C VAL A 26 4.74 41.48 -16.36
N PHE A 27 5.03 42.76 -16.26
CA PHE A 27 4.88 43.54 -15.03
C PHE A 27 3.50 44.24 -14.91
N ILE A 28 2.57 44.00 -15.85
CA ILE A 28 1.22 44.52 -15.74
C ILE A 28 0.49 43.76 -14.62
N GLY A 29 0.01 44.46 -13.62
CA GLY A 29 -0.63 43.87 -12.44
C GLY A 29 0.28 43.70 -11.23
N LYS A 30 1.44 44.36 -11.18
CA LYS A 30 2.27 44.43 -9.97
C LYS A 30 1.42 44.85 -8.77
N ILE A 31 1.14 43.88 -7.89
CA ILE A 31 0.57 44.13 -6.59
C ILE A 31 1.71 44.65 -5.70
N LYS A 32 1.62 45.87 -5.20
CA LYS A 32 2.57 46.41 -4.24
C LYS A 32 2.34 45.73 -2.86
N PHE A 33 2.84 44.53 -2.72
CA PHE A 33 2.95 43.92 -1.38
C PHE A 33 4.05 44.64 -0.61
N ALA A 34 3.92 44.68 0.71
CA ALA A 34 4.88 45.33 1.63
C ALA A 34 6.31 44.78 1.55
N PHE A 35 6.53 43.72 0.78
CA PHE A 35 7.83 43.08 0.52
C PHE A 35 8.45 43.49 -0.85
N SER A 36 7.79 44.31 -1.63
CA SER A 36 8.29 44.78 -2.93
C SER A 36 9.29 45.91 -2.75
N THR A 37 10.56 45.58 -2.86
CA THR A 37 11.64 46.56 -2.78
C THR A 37 11.86 47.19 -4.15
N GLU A 38 11.34 48.38 -4.35
CA GLU A 38 11.55 49.18 -5.54
C GLU A 38 12.66 50.26 -5.30
N ASN A 39 13.42 50.09 -4.22
CA ASN A 39 14.57 50.97 -3.95
C ASN A 39 15.88 50.26 -4.26
N ASP A 40 16.64 50.81 -5.17
CA ASP A 40 17.99 50.39 -5.60
C ASP A 40 19.04 50.41 -4.47
N THR A 41 18.63 50.58 -3.22
CA THR A 41 19.53 50.78 -2.07
C THR A 41 19.87 49.47 -1.29
N GLY A 42 19.45 48.32 -1.78
CA GLY A 42 19.81 47.04 -1.13
C GLY A 42 19.18 46.79 0.26
N ASP A 43 18.26 47.64 0.72
CA ASP A 43 17.65 47.59 2.06
C ASP A 43 16.35 46.75 2.14
N GLY A 44 16.06 45.92 1.16
CA GLY A 44 14.86 45.09 1.13
C GLY A 44 14.87 43.97 2.15
N VAL A 45 13.66 43.48 2.49
CA VAL A 45 13.48 42.31 3.40
C VAL A 45 14.35 41.14 2.96
N TRP A 46 14.38 40.83 1.65
CA TRP A 46 15.21 39.77 1.11
C TRP A 46 16.72 40.01 1.29
N ALA A 47 17.16 41.24 1.13
CA ALA A 47 18.55 41.61 1.37
C ALA A 47 18.91 41.45 2.86
N LYS A 48 18.01 41.84 3.80
CA LYS A 48 18.21 41.65 5.24
C LYS A 48 18.26 40.18 5.62
N ILE A 49 17.35 39.32 5.02
CA ILE A 49 17.40 37.89 5.23
C ILE A 49 18.73 37.32 4.72
N ALA A 50 19.13 37.66 3.50
CA ALA A 50 20.40 37.20 2.91
C ALA A 50 21.61 37.62 3.76
N THR A 51 21.69 38.88 4.20
CA THR A 51 22.78 39.36 5.08
C THR A 51 22.77 38.63 6.42
N THR A 52 21.60 38.47 7.05
CA THR A 52 21.50 37.75 8.33
C THR A 52 21.98 36.29 8.21
N VAL A 53 21.60 35.61 7.11
CA VAL A 53 22.04 34.23 6.82
C VAL A 53 23.54 34.17 6.59
N MET A 54 24.12 35.18 5.91
CA MET A 54 25.55 35.22 5.62
C MET A 54 26.39 35.58 6.88
N GLU A 55 25.89 36.47 7.70
CA GLU A 55 26.58 36.90 8.93
C GLU A 55 26.50 35.86 10.06
N ARG A 56 25.38 35.14 10.14
CA ARG A 56 25.14 34.16 11.21
C ARG A 56 24.66 32.82 10.66
N PRO A 57 25.46 32.13 9.85
CA PRO A 57 25.00 30.91 9.12
C PRO A 57 24.56 29.81 10.08
N TRP A 58 25.23 29.62 11.19
CA TRP A 58 24.86 28.58 12.17
C TRP A 58 23.55 28.87 12.90
N ALA A 59 23.27 30.16 13.18
CA ALA A 59 22.04 30.58 13.84
C ALA A 59 20.79 30.35 12.97
N VAL A 60 20.94 30.28 11.65
CA VAL A 60 19.86 30.00 10.71
C VAL A 60 19.85 28.51 10.35
N LEU A 61 21.01 27.90 10.10
CA LEU A 61 21.14 26.52 9.69
C LEU A 61 20.59 25.54 10.74
N ILE A 62 20.99 25.72 12.02
CA ILE A 62 20.59 24.76 13.07
C ILE A 62 19.06 24.73 13.27
N PRO A 63 18.37 25.86 13.49
CA PRO A 63 16.91 25.83 13.61
C PRO A 63 16.20 25.27 12.37
N THR A 64 16.66 25.65 11.18
CA THR A 64 16.09 25.13 9.93
C THR A 64 16.26 23.62 9.83
N LEU A 65 17.44 23.11 10.17
CA LEU A 65 17.71 21.68 10.17
C LEU A 65 16.85 20.94 11.21
N VAL A 66 16.71 21.49 12.40
CA VAL A 66 15.86 20.92 13.47
C VAL A 66 14.40 20.88 13.04
N ILE A 67 13.89 21.95 12.42
CA ILE A 67 12.52 22.01 11.92
C ILE A 67 12.31 20.96 10.81
N LEU A 68 13.21 20.89 9.84
CA LEU A 68 13.06 19.93 8.71
C LEU A 68 13.20 18.48 9.16
N LEU A 69 14.16 18.20 10.07
CA LEU A 69 14.29 16.86 10.64
C LEU A 69 13.08 16.50 11.51
N GLY A 70 12.62 17.44 12.36
CA GLY A 70 11.43 17.24 13.17
C GLY A 70 10.18 17.00 12.33
N ALA A 71 9.99 17.76 11.26
CA ALA A 71 8.90 17.56 10.29
C ALA A 71 9.03 16.24 9.51
N GLY A 72 10.25 15.74 9.32
CA GLY A 72 10.52 14.49 8.63
C GLY A 72 10.35 13.24 9.51
N LEU A 73 10.39 13.35 10.85
CA LEU A 73 10.29 12.19 11.75
C LEU A 73 9.04 11.32 11.53
N PRO A 74 7.83 11.88 11.33
CA PRO A 74 6.65 11.07 11.07
C PRO A 74 6.77 10.18 9.82
N PHE A 75 7.57 10.57 8.83
CA PHE A 75 7.79 9.77 7.63
C PHE A 75 8.36 8.37 7.91
N LEU A 76 9.12 8.21 9.00
CA LEU A 76 9.62 6.89 9.42
C LEU A 76 8.51 5.92 9.84
N GLN A 77 7.30 6.43 10.08
CA GLN A 77 6.11 5.67 10.45
C GLN A 77 5.05 5.73 9.35
N ALA A 78 5.46 6.05 8.13
CA ALA A 78 4.55 6.05 6.99
C ALA A 78 4.06 4.64 6.70
N ASP A 79 2.75 4.45 6.68
CA ASP A 79 2.10 3.26 6.16
C ASP A 79 1.63 3.55 4.74
N PHE A 80 2.15 2.77 3.79
CA PHE A 80 1.79 2.90 2.39
C PHE A 80 0.74 1.85 2.04
N SER A 81 -0.32 2.27 1.39
CA SER A 81 -1.34 1.38 0.83
C SER A 81 -1.55 1.69 -0.65
N ILE A 82 -2.21 0.76 -1.36
CA ILE A 82 -2.74 1.05 -2.69
C ILE A 82 -4.03 1.86 -2.53
N ALA A 83 -4.33 2.67 -3.55
CA ALA A 83 -5.56 3.45 -3.58
C ALA A 83 -6.79 2.56 -3.34
N SER A 84 -7.59 2.92 -2.36
CA SER A 84 -8.81 2.24 -1.97
C SER A 84 -10.04 3.09 -2.29
N ARG A 85 -11.22 2.55 -2.03
CA ARG A 85 -12.48 3.31 -2.11
C ARG A 85 -12.50 4.55 -1.20
N ASP A 86 -11.72 4.54 -0.12
CA ASP A 86 -11.66 5.66 0.84
C ASP A 86 -10.98 6.90 0.25
N ALA A 87 -10.24 6.75 -0.87
CA ALA A 87 -9.72 7.85 -1.68
C ALA A 87 -10.84 8.63 -2.41
N LEU A 88 -12.01 8.01 -2.58
CA LEU A 88 -13.15 8.68 -3.22
C LEU A 88 -13.81 9.67 -2.25
N PRO A 89 -14.40 10.77 -2.75
CA PRO A 89 -15.20 11.68 -1.94
C PRO A 89 -16.28 10.94 -1.14
N PRO A 90 -16.65 11.41 0.06
CA PRO A 90 -17.67 10.76 0.89
C PRO A 90 -19.06 10.64 0.25
N ASP A 91 -19.37 11.50 -0.71
CA ASP A 91 -20.62 11.56 -1.46
C ASP A 91 -20.55 10.82 -2.81
N ASP A 92 -19.44 10.16 -3.12
CA ASP A 92 -19.31 9.36 -4.33
C ASP A 92 -20.20 8.10 -4.25
N GLU A 93 -20.94 7.84 -5.35
CA GLU A 93 -21.89 6.73 -5.43
C GLU A 93 -21.24 5.36 -5.14
N THR A 94 -20.01 5.16 -5.64
CA THR A 94 -19.25 3.93 -5.44
C THR A 94 -18.90 3.75 -3.97
N ARG A 95 -18.42 4.82 -3.31
CA ARG A 95 -18.08 4.77 -1.89
C ARG A 95 -19.32 4.52 -1.02
N VAL A 96 -20.38 5.27 -1.24
CA VAL A 96 -21.66 5.10 -0.52
C VAL A 96 -22.22 3.70 -0.74
N GLY A 97 -22.13 3.15 -1.94
CA GLY A 97 -22.54 1.78 -2.24
C GLY A 97 -21.79 0.73 -1.42
N PHE A 98 -20.47 0.84 -1.34
CA PHE A 98 -19.65 -0.05 -0.51
C PHE A 98 -19.90 0.12 0.99
N GLU A 99 -20.07 1.35 1.48
CA GLU A 99 -20.42 1.61 2.89
C GLU A 99 -21.75 0.97 3.25
N HIS A 100 -22.75 1.02 2.37
CA HIS A 100 -24.03 0.32 2.56
C HIS A 100 -23.87 -1.20 2.55
N MET A 101 -23.01 -1.74 1.68
CA MET A 101 -22.73 -3.17 1.68
C MET A 101 -22.09 -3.61 3.00
N ASP A 102 -21.08 -2.90 3.47
CA ASP A 102 -20.42 -3.21 4.75
C ASP A 102 -21.38 -3.14 5.93
N GLU A 103 -22.31 -2.16 5.93
CA GLU A 103 -23.28 -1.99 7.00
C GLU A 103 -24.35 -3.10 7.02
N LYS A 104 -24.83 -3.51 5.85
CA LYS A 104 -25.97 -4.45 5.73
C LYS A 104 -25.54 -5.89 5.58
N TRP A 105 -24.38 -6.13 5.00
CA TRP A 105 -23.83 -7.47 4.75
C TRP A 105 -22.35 -7.54 5.18
N PRO A 106 -22.06 -7.38 6.48
CA PRO A 106 -20.67 -7.41 6.96
C PRO A 106 -19.98 -8.76 6.71
N GLU A 107 -20.76 -9.82 6.52
CA GLU A 107 -20.27 -11.18 6.25
C GLU A 107 -19.99 -11.43 4.75
N THR A 108 -20.53 -10.62 3.84
CA THR A 108 -20.19 -10.69 2.42
C THR A 108 -18.86 -9.98 2.18
N ALA A 109 -17.79 -10.59 2.63
CA ALA A 109 -16.50 -9.95 2.59
C ALA A 109 -16.01 -9.75 1.15
N VAL A 110 -16.08 -8.50 0.73
CA VAL A 110 -15.33 -8.02 -0.44
C VAL A 110 -13.82 -8.19 -0.18
N ASN A 111 -13.43 -8.29 1.09
CA ASN A 111 -12.06 -8.48 1.54
C ASN A 111 -11.79 -9.96 1.84
N ALA A 112 -11.40 -10.72 0.82
CA ALA A 112 -11.12 -12.14 0.93
C ALA A 112 -9.68 -12.47 0.54
N ALA A 113 -9.08 -13.38 1.32
CA ALA A 113 -7.88 -14.11 0.95
C ALA A 113 -8.29 -15.49 0.41
N LEU A 114 -7.86 -15.78 -0.81
CA LEU A 114 -8.09 -17.07 -1.47
C LEU A 114 -6.81 -17.89 -1.33
N VAL A 115 -6.88 -19.01 -0.63
CA VAL A 115 -5.75 -19.93 -0.52
C VAL A 115 -5.99 -21.11 -1.44
N VAL A 116 -5.17 -21.23 -2.47
CA VAL A 116 -5.20 -22.31 -3.45
C VAL A 116 -4.13 -23.33 -3.08
N MET A 117 -4.51 -24.60 -3.03
CA MET A 117 -3.61 -25.69 -2.70
C MET A 117 -3.65 -26.76 -3.79
N ASP A 118 -2.49 -27.12 -4.31
CA ASP A 118 -2.28 -28.27 -5.19
C ASP A 118 -1.67 -29.41 -4.38
N PHE A 119 -2.37 -30.54 -4.32
CA PHE A 119 -1.97 -31.72 -3.55
C PHE A 119 -1.02 -32.65 -4.31
N ASP A 120 -0.49 -32.22 -5.44
CA ASP A 120 0.48 -32.98 -6.26
C ASP A 120 0.05 -34.46 -6.49
N GLY A 121 -1.19 -34.64 -6.91
CA GLY A 121 -1.76 -35.96 -7.22
C GLY A 121 -2.25 -36.76 -6.02
N GLN A 122 -2.10 -36.28 -4.78
CA GLN A 122 -2.79 -36.84 -3.63
C GLN A 122 -4.29 -36.48 -3.66
N ASP A 123 -5.10 -37.30 -3.03
CA ASP A 123 -6.53 -37.00 -2.90
C ASP A 123 -6.77 -36.01 -1.75
N PRO A 124 -7.30 -34.80 -2.01
CA PRO A 124 -7.66 -33.86 -0.96
C PRO A 124 -8.68 -34.41 0.05
N LEU A 125 -9.44 -35.41 -0.32
CA LEU A 125 -10.47 -36.05 0.50
C LEU A 125 -9.94 -37.26 1.29
N GLU A 126 -8.66 -37.58 1.18
CA GLU A 126 -8.04 -38.56 2.06
C GLU A 126 -8.12 -38.10 3.53
N GLU A 127 -8.33 -39.05 4.46
CA GLU A 127 -8.57 -38.76 5.86
C GLU A 127 -7.46 -37.91 6.48
N SER A 128 -6.21 -38.21 6.19
CA SER A 128 -5.04 -37.44 6.63
C SER A 128 -5.10 -35.99 6.19
N ASN A 129 -5.38 -35.75 4.91
CA ASN A 129 -5.44 -34.45 4.29
C ASN A 129 -6.65 -33.64 4.79
N LEU A 130 -7.82 -34.28 4.92
CA LEU A 130 -9.02 -33.66 5.49
C LEU A 130 -8.78 -33.19 6.94
N ARG A 131 -8.12 -34.01 7.78
CA ARG A 131 -7.82 -33.67 9.16
C ARG A 131 -6.83 -32.49 9.27
N ALA A 132 -5.77 -32.52 8.48
CA ALA A 132 -4.78 -31.45 8.46
C ALA A 132 -5.38 -30.13 7.97
N MET A 133 -6.13 -30.17 6.85
CA MET A 133 -6.81 -29.00 6.32
C MET A 133 -7.84 -28.43 7.28
N HIS A 134 -8.61 -29.28 7.95
CA HIS A 134 -9.59 -28.84 8.93
C HIS A 134 -8.89 -28.10 10.10
N ARG A 135 -7.85 -28.71 10.69
CA ARG A 135 -7.08 -28.05 11.78
C ARG A 135 -6.51 -26.70 11.34
N TRP A 136 -5.91 -26.68 10.16
CA TRP A 136 -5.33 -25.46 9.61
C TRP A 136 -6.38 -24.37 9.39
N MET A 137 -7.53 -24.71 8.81
CA MET A 137 -8.64 -23.76 8.62
C MET A 137 -9.17 -23.24 9.96
N VAL A 138 -9.40 -24.13 10.95
CA VAL A 138 -9.89 -23.73 12.28
C VAL A 138 -8.89 -22.84 13.01
N ASN A 139 -7.58 -23.12 12.91
CA ASN A 139 -6.55 -22.28 13.50
C ASN A 139 -6.59 -20.87 12.91
N ASN A 140 -6.73 -20.75 11.58
CA ASN A 140 -6.81 -19.47 10.92
C ASN A 140 -8.13 -18.72 11.20
N VAL A 141 -9.25 -19.41 11.36
CA VAL A 141 -10.54 -18.78 11.76
C VAL A 141 -10.48 -18.19 13.17
N ASN A 142 -9.66 -18.73 14.05
CA ASN A 142 -9.47 -18.20 15.39
C ASN A 142 -8.60 -16.92 15.42
N ASP A 143 -8.01 -16.53 14.30
CA ASP A 143 -7.31 -15.25 14.17
C ASP A 143 -8.31 -14.10 14.17
N SER A 144 -8.05 -13.07 14.96
CA SER A 144 -8.93 -11.89 15.08
C SER A 144 -9.11 -11.10 13.78
N ARG A 145 -8.24 -11.31 12.80
CA ARG A 145 -8.28 -10.71 11.47
C ARG A 145 -9.25 -11.43 10.53
N VAL A 146 -9.71 -12.64 10.89
CA VAL A 146 -10.61 -13.47 10.09
C VAL A 146 -12.02 -13.40 10.66
N ILE A 147 -13.00 -13.17 9.80
CA ILE A 147 -14.43 -13.22 10.16
C ILE A 147 -14.92 -14.65 10.07
N GLU A 148 -14.64 -15.32 8.96
CA GLU A 148 -15.04 -16.69 8.68
C GLU A 148 -14.18 -17.32 7.58
N ALA A 149 -14.25 -18.63 7.44
CA ALA A 149 -13.62 -19.36 6.35
C ALA A 149 -14.60 -20.31 5.70
N PHE A 150 -14.47 -20.42 4.38
CA PHE A 150 -15.23 -21.34 3.54
C PHE A 150 -14.30 -22.28 2.80
N GLY A 151 -14.62 -23.56 2.81
CA GLY A 151 -13.87 -24.55 2.08
C GLY A 151 -14.37 -25.97 2.35
N TYR A 152 -13.90 -26.91 1.56
CA TYR A 152 -14.35 -28.30 1.63
C TYR A 152 -14.04 -28.99 2.97
N ALA A 153 -12.97 -28.60 3.65
CA ALA A 153 -12.60 -29.14 4.94
C ALA A 153 -13.25 -28.43 6.14
N LEU A 154 -14.11 -27.43 5.90
CA LEU A 154 -14.94 -26.75 6.88
C LEU A 154 -16.34 -26.46 6.30
N PRO A 155 -17.13 -27.51 5.98
CA PRO A 155 -18.48 -27.32 5.41
C PRO A 155 -19.45 -26.61 6.35
N SER A 156 -19.17 -26.62 7.64
CA SER A 156 -19.90 -25.89 8.68
C SER A 156 -18.96 -25.51 9.81
N ALA A 157 -19.09 -24.30 10.33
CA ALA A 157 -18.28 -23.79 11.42
C ALA A 157 -18.33 -24.63 12.72
N ASN A 158 -19.38 -25.43 12.89
CA ASN A 158 -19.58 -26.24 14.09
C ASN A 158 -19.10 -27.69 13.96
N MET A 159 -18.63 -28.12 12.79
CA MET A 159 -18.12 -29.47 12.60
C MET A 159 -16.72 -29.62 13.19
N ASN A 160 -16.55 -30.69 13.96
CA ASN A 160 -15.23 -31.09 14.39
C ASN A 160 -14.52 -31.96 13.33
N GLU A 161 -13.23 -32.19 13.51
CA GLU A 161 -12.37 -32.96 12.60
C GLU A 161 -12.94 -34.32 12.21
N SER A 162 -13.48 -35.07 13.18
CA SER A 162 -14.04 -36.39 12.93
C SER A 162 -15.37 -36.33 12.19
N GLU A 163 -16.16 -35.31 12.42
CA GLU A 163 -17.43 -35.07 11.71
C GLU A 163 -17.21 -34.69 10.25
N VAL A 164 -16.16 -33.91 9.95
CA VAL A 164 -15.78 -33.58 8.58
C VAL A 164 -15.31 -34.81 7.83
N VAL A 165 -14.47 -35.65 8.44
CA VAL A 165 -14.07 -36.92 7.84
C VAL A 165 -15.28 -37.82 7.60
N ALA A 166 -16.17 -37.97 8.58
CA ALA A 166 -17.40 -38.75 8.42
C ALA A 166 -18.31 -38.18 7.32
N PHE A 167 -18.44 -36.84 7.22
CA PHE A 167 -19.20 -36.20 6.18
C PHE A 167 -18.71 -36.58 4.78
N TRP A 168 -17.40 -36.63 4.55
CA TRP A 168 -16.85 -36.98 3.23
C TRP A 168 -16.78 -38.47 2.95
N GLN A 169 -16.57 -39.33 3.96
CA GLN A 169 -16.38 -40.78 3.80
C GLN A 169 -17.68 -41.59 3.90
N THR A 170 -18.77 -41.00 4.41
CA THR A 170 -20.07 -41.74 4.48
C THR A 170 -20.59 -41.98 3.07
N PRO A 171 -20.99 -43.22 2.74
CA PRO A 171 -21.63 -43.54 1.43
C PRO A 171 -22.88 -42.70 1.17
N ASP A 172 -23.09 -42.29 -0.08
CA ASP A 172 -24.20 -41.41 -0.47
C ASP A 172 -25.57 -41.97 -0.09
N GLU A 173 -25.73 -43.30 -0.11
CA GLU A 173 -26.97 -43.96 0.25
C GLU A 173 -27.38 -43.77 1.72
N LEU A 174 -26.42 -43.43 2.59
CA LEU A 174 -26.63 -43.18 4.03
C LEU A 174 -26.83 -41.72 4.37
N LEU A 175 -26.64 -40.83 3.41
CA LEU A 175 -26.80 -39.40 3.59
C LEU A 175 -28.23 -38.95 3.24
N SER A 176 -28.72 -37.93 3.95
CA SER A 176 -29.92 -37.23 3.54
C SER A 176 -29.72 -36.49 2.20
N VAL A 177 -30.81 -36.20 1.50
CA VAL A 177 -30.80 -35.48 0.21
C VAL A 177 -30.10 -34.11 0.40
N GLU A 178 -30.31 -33.45 1.53
CA GLU A 178 -29.70 -32.16 1.84
C GLU A 178 -28.19 -32.31 2.04
N GLN A 179 -27.73 -33.34 2.75
CA GLN A 179 -26.30 -33.61 2.94
C GLN A 179 -25.60 -33.98 1.64
N GLN A 180 -26.26 -34.74 0.76
CA GLN A 180 -25.74 -35.06 -0.58
C GLN A 180 -25.59 -33.77 -1.41
N ALA A 181 -26.60 -32.90 -1.43
CA ALA A 181 -26.54 -31.63 -2.14
C ALA A 181 -25.45 -30.71 -1.60
N THR A 182 -25.29 -30.64 -0.27
CA THR A 182 -24.23 -29.88 0.37
C THR A 182 -22.85 -30.41 0.00
N ARG A 183 -22.66 -31.75 0.03
CA ARG A 183 -21.40 -32.40 -0.37
C ARG A 183 -21.06 -32.10 -1.83
N GLU A 184 -22.03 -32.22 -2.72
CA GLU A 184 -21.84 -31.96 -4.15
C GLU A 184 -21.49 -30.48 -4.40
N TYR A 185 -22.15 -29.56 -3.69
CA TYR A 185 -21.82 -28.14 -3.74
C TYR A 185 -20.34 -27.91 -3.35
N PHE A 186 -19.90 -28.38 -2.18
CA PHE A 186 -18.51 -28.19 -1.75
C PHE A 186 -17.51 -28.89 -2.67
N ARG A 187 -17.87 -30.04 -3.23
CA ARG A 187 -17.04 -30.76 -4.18
C ARG A 187 -16.88 -29.97 -5.48
N SER A 188 -17.98 -29.50 -6.06
CA SER A 188 -17.97 -28.80 -7.34
C SER A 188 -17.34 -27.40 -7.25
N GLU A 189 -17.54 -26.70 -6.14
CA GLU A 189 -17.05 -25.33 -5.96
C GLU A 189 -15.60 -25.26 -5.51
N PHE A 190 -15.16 -26.14 -4.62
CA PHE A 190 -13.88 -26.03 -3.93
C PHE A 190 -12.84 -27.06 -4.33
N ILE A 191 -13.17 -28.07 -5.09
CA ILE A 191 -12.26 -29.16 -5.49
C ILE A 191 -12.27 -29.34 -7.01
N SER A 192 -11.10 -29.29 -7.61
CA SER A 192 -10.91 -29.62 -9.02
C SER A 192 -9.71 -30.57 -9.15
N ASN A 193 -9.98 -31.86 -9.34
CA ASN A 193 -9.00 -32.93 -9.25
C ASN A 193 -8.27 -32.91 -7.89
N ASN A 194 -6.96 -32.64 -7.91
CA ASN A 194 -6.11 -32.53 -6.71
C ASN A 194 -5.85 -31.08 -6.29
N VAL A 195 -6.51 -30.11 -6.92
CA VAL A 195 -6.42 -28.70 -6.55
C VAL A 195 -7.66 -28.29 -5.78
N THR A 196 -7.45 -27.60 -4.68
CA THR A 196 -8.51 -27.05 -3.83
C THR A 196 -8.30 -25.58 -3.57
N PHE A 197 -9.36 -24.88 -3.17
CA PHE A 197 -9.19 -23.56 -2.61
C PHE A 197 -10.04 -23.36 -1.36
N VAL A 198 -9.60 -22.43 -0.54
CA VAL A 198 -10.28 -21.97 0.68
C VAL A 198 -10.38 -20.47 0.64
N VAL A 199 -11.49 -19.94 1.11
CA VAL A 199 -11.75 -18.51 1.18
C VAL A 199 -11.73 -18.09 2.65
N PHE A 200 -10.87 -17.15 3.00
CA PHE A 200 -10.90 -16.47 4.30
C PHE A 200 -11.48 -15.07 4.11
N SER A 201 -12.60 -14.80 4.74
CA SER A 201 -13.18 -13.47 4.84
C SER A 201 -12.44 -12.67 5.91
N LEU A 202 -11.80 -11.57 5.52
CA LEU A 202 -10.95 -10.80 6.40
C LEU A 202 -11.68 -9.58 6.96
N ASN A 203 -11.38 -9.27 8.22
CA ASN A 203 -11.90 -8.09 8.89
C ASN A 203 -11.18 -6.82 8.41
N GLY A 204 -11.90 -5.69 8.37
CA GLY A 204 -11.35 -4.39 8.05
C GLY A 204 -11.18 -4.09 6.55
N PRO A 205 -10.49 -3.00 6.22
CA PRO A 205 -10.36 -2.53 4.84
C PRO A 205 -9.58 -3.52 3.95
N ILE A 206 -10.01 -3.64 2.70
CA ILE A 206 -9.39 -4.53 1.70
C ILE A 206 -7.89 -4.23 1.47
N THR A 207 -7.48 -2.97 1.65
CA THR A 207 -6.08 -2.51 1.58
C THR A 207 -5.42 -2.39 2.95
N GLY A 208 -6.10 -2.85 4.01
CA GLY A 208 -5.65 -2.72 5.39
C GLY A 208 -4.35 -3.47 5.68
N GLN A 209 -3.59 -2.99 6.65
CA GLN A 209 -2.36 -3.64 7.08
C GLN A 209 -2.66 -5.04 7.64
N ASP A 210 -3.75 -5.20 8.40
CA ASP A 210 -4.14 -6.48 8.99
C ASP A 210 -4.39 -7.56 7.93
N SER A 211 -5.06 -7.21 6.83
CA SER A 211 -5.30 -8.12 5.71
C SER A 211 -4.00 -8.55 5.03
N ARG A 212 -3.07 -7.62 4.82
CA ARG A 212 -1.76 -7.92 4.24
C ARG A 212 -0.89 -8.77 5.16
N THR A 213 -0.89 -8.48 6.46
CA THR A 213 -0.13 -9.29 7.45
C THR A 213 -0.71 -10.69 7.58
N PHE A 214 -2.03 -10.87 7.52
CA PHE A 214 -2.62 -12.20 7.46
C PHE A 214 -2.12 -13.01 6.26
N VAL A 215 -2.12 -12.41 5.07
CA VAL A 215 -1.58 -13.06 3.86
C VAL A 215 -0.10 -13.41 4.01
N GLN A 216 0.69 -12.51 4.62
CA GLN A 216 2.11 -12.74 4.88
C GLN A 216 2.30 -13.93 5.82
N ASP A 217 1.57 -13.98 6.94
CA ASP A 217 1.66 -15.06 7.93
C ASP A 217 1.31 -16.41 7.28
N VAL A 218 0.23 -16.48 6.49
CA VAL A 218 -0.14 -17.71 5.74
C VAL A 218 0.97 -18.14 4.77
N ARG A 219 1.65 -17.19 4.12
CA ARG A 219 2.78 -17.49 3.23
C ARG A 219 4.01 -17.96 3.98
N ASP A 220 4.27 -17.41 5.15
CA ASP A 220 5.43 -17.77 5.98
C ASP A 220 5.26 -19.16 6.61
N GLU A 221 4.03 -19.53 6.99
CA GLU A 221 3.68 -20.85 7.52
C GLU A 221 3.55 -21.93 6.45
N ARG A 222 3.59 -21.58 5.17
CA ARG A 222 3.34 -22.47 4.02
C ARG A 222 4.15 -23.76 4.09
N ASN A 223 5.44 -23.68 4.28
CA ASN A 223 6.33 -24.82 4.23
C ASN A 223 6.06 -25.80 5.39
N GLU A 224 5.81 -25.28 6.59
CA GLU A 224 5.47 -26.10 7.76
C GLU A 224 4.15 -26.85 7.54
N PHE A 225 3.17 -26.19 6.93
CA PHE A 225 1.90 -26.83 6.62
C PHE A 225 2.00 -27.87 5.50
N LEU A 226 2.78 -27.63 4.46
CA LEU A 226 3.04 -28.61 3.39
C LEU A 226 3.79 -29.84 3.93
N ASP A 227 4.70 -29.66 4.88
CA ASP A 227 5.38 -30.75 5.56
C ASP A 227 4.41 -31.58 6.42
N GLU A 228 3.44 -30.96 7.10
CA GLU A 228 2.36 -31.68 7.84
C GLU A 228 1.53 -32.56 6.91
N LEU A 229 1.31 -32.13 5.67
CA LEU A 229 0.60 -32.90 4.62
C LEU A 229 1.48 -33.95 3.93
N ASN A 230 2.74 -34.09 4.32
CA ASN A 230 3.77 -34.93 3.67
C ASN A 230 3.94 -34.64 2.16
N MET A 231 3.73 -33.36 1.76
CA MET A 231 3.88 -32.93 0.38
C MET A 231 5.28 -32.36 0.07
N GLY A 232 6.01 -31.93 1.11
CA GLY A 232 7.38 -31.40 0.95
C GLY A 232 7.47 -30.29 -0.11
N ASP A 233 8.48 -30.39 -0.97
CA ASP A 233 8.72 -29.39 -2.05
C ASP A 233 7.77 -29.54 -3.25
N ASP A 234 7.01 -30.64 -3.34
CA ASP A 234 6.15 -30.93 -4.49
C ASP A 234 4.75 -30.31 -4.31
N GLY A 235 4.31 -30.09 -3.07
CA GLY A 235 3.04 -29.41 -2.78
C GLY A 235 3.13 -27.90 -3.03
N VAL A 236 2.03 -27.32 -3.48
CA VAL A 236 1.95 -25.88 -3.76
C VAL A 236 0.80 -25.23 -2.99
N LEU A 237 1.12 -24.26 -2.14
CA LEU A 237 0.16 -23.36 -1.52
C LEU A 237 0.40 -21.94 -2.00
N MET A 238 -0.63 -21.36 -2.60
CA MET A 238 -0.61 -19.98 -3.11
C MET A 238 -1.72 -19.17 -2.46
N VAL A 239 -1.42 -17.92 -2.12
CA VAL A 239 -2.42 -16.98 -1.60
C VAL A 239 -2.71 -15.94 -2.66
N ALA A 240 -3.97 -15.85 -3.04
CA ALA A 240 -4.51 -14.90 -4.01
C ALA A 240 -5.55 -13.98 -3.34
N GLY A 241 -6.16 -13.09 -4.11
CA GLY A 241 -7.11 -12.11 -3.61
C GLY A 241 -6.51 -10.72 -3.55
N PHE A 242 -7.34 -9.72 -3.22
CA PHE A 242 -6.92 -8.32 -3.28
C PHE A 242 -5.87 -7.99 -2.21
N ALA A 243 -5.96 -8.56 -1.02
CA ALA A 243 -4.97 -8.38 0.03
C ALA A 243 -3.58 -8.91 -0.40
N ALA A 244 -3.54 -10.09 -1.04
CA ALA A 244 -2.30 -10.66 -1.59
C ALA A 244 -1.73 -9.79 -2.73
N TYR A 245 -2.59 -9.37 -3.66
CA TYR A 245 -2.21 -8.45 -4.75
C TYR A 245 -1.62 -7.14 -4.20
N SER A 246 -2.25 -6.58 -3.18
CA SER A 246 -1.82 -5.36 -2.51
C SER A 246 -0.45 -5.52 -1.86
N LEU A 247 -0.22 -6.65 -1.17
CA LEU A 247 1.06 -6.98 -0.57
C LEU A 247 2.15 -7.11 -1.64
N ASP A 248 1.90 -7.87 -2.72
CA ASP A 248 2.86 -8.12 -3.79
C ASP A 248 3.28 -6.83 -4.51
N ILE A 249 2.34 -5.90 -4.74
CA ILE A 249 2.67 -4.58 -5.31
C ILE A 249 3.58 -3.80 -4.36
N LEU A 250 3.22 -3.70 -3.07
CA LEU A 250 4.00 -2.94 -2.10
C LEU A 250 5.40 -3.54 -1.93
N ASP A 251 5.53 -4.85 -1.92
CA ASP A 251 6.82 -5.51 -1.82
C ASP A 251 7.65 -5.30 -3.09
N SER A 252 7.03 -5.36 -4.28
CA SER A 252 7.69 -5.01 -5.53
C SER A 252 8.19 -3.56 -5.55
N ILE A 253 7.39 -2.62 -5.00
CA ILE A 253 7.81 -1.22 -4.87
C ILE A 253 8.99 -1.12 -3.91
N LYS A 254 8.92 -1.72 -2.71
CA LYS A 254 9.99 -1.69 -1.72
C LYS A 254 11.29 -2.26 -2.26
N GLU A 255 11.22 -3.35 -3.00
CA GLU A 255 12.38 -4.00 -3.59
C GLU A 255 13.04 -3.17 -4.69
N ASN A 256 12.24 -2.53 -5.55
CA ASN A 256 12.75 -1.79 -6.71
C ASN A 256 13.05 -0.30 -6.42
N LEU A 257 12.40 0.28 -5.39
CA LEU A 257 12.57 1.69 -5.04
C LEU A 257 14.03 2.11 -4.78
N PRO A 258 14.87 1.34 -4.05
CA PRO A 258 16.27 1.71 -3.83
C PRO A 258 17.06 1.84 -5.14
N TYR A 259 16.82 0.97 -6.10
CA TYR A 259 17.49 1.02 -7.41
C TYR A 259 17.06 2.25 -8.22
N ALA A 260 15.77 2.57 -8.20
CA ALA A 260 15.24 3.77 -8.85
C ALA A 260 15.81 5.05 -8.23
N LEU A 261 15.85 5.13 -6.89
CA LEU A 261 16.44 6.26 -6.17
C LEU A 261 17.93 6.40 -6.44
N ALA A 262 18.70 5.30 -6.43
CA ALA A 262 20.12 5.31 -6.74
C ALA A 262 20.37 5.83 -8.17
N PHE A 263 19.59 5.38 -9.15
CA PHE A 263 19.68 5.87 -10.53
C PHE A 263 19.40 7.37 -10.62
N ILE A 264 18.35 7.86 -9.96
CA ILE A 264 18.01 9.30 -9.93
C ILE A 264 19.14 10.11 -9.30
N PHE A 265 19.66 9.68 -8.15
CA PHE A 265 20.71 10.41 -7.46
C PHE A 265 22.02 10.44 -8.24
N ILE A 266 22.46 9.29 -8.80
CA ILE A 266 23.67 9.21 -9.62
C ILE A 266 23.52 10.09 -10.85
N SER A 267 22.40 9.99 -11.56
CA SER A 267 22.13 10.83 -12.74
C SER A 267 22.15 12.31 -12.41
N THR A 268 21.55 12.71 -11.28
CA THR A 268 21.54 14.08 -10.81
C THR A 268 22.96 14.58 -10.48
N ILE A 269 23.76 13.74 -9.79
CA ILE A 269 25.17 14.08 -9.48
C ILE A 269 25.95 14.33 -10.78
N VAL A 270 25.84 13.42 -11.74
CA VAL A 270 26.56 13.49 -13.01
C VAL A 270 26.16 14.76 -13.78
N LEU A 271 24.85 15.01 -13.92
CA LEU A 271 24.36 16.15 -14.66
C LEU A 271 24.80 17.50 -14.03
N ILE A 272 24.65 17.64 -12.71
CA ILE A 272 25.06 18.87 -12.01
C ILE A 272 26.59 19.01 -12.04
N PHE A 273 27.34 17.90 -11.90
CA PHE A 273 28.79 17.90 -11.99
C PHE A 273 29.28 18.42 -13.35
N ILE A 274 28.70 17.93 -14.44
CA ILE A 274 29.03 18.38 -15.81
C ILE A 274 28.75 19.88 -15.96
N GLN A 275 27.62 20.34 -15.40
CA GLN A 275 27.20 21.75 -15.51
C GLN A 275 28.07 22.70 -14.69
N VAL A 276 28.39 22.33 -13.45
CA VAL A 276 29.03 23.21 -12.47
C VAL A 276 30.52 22.91 -12.27
N ARG A 277 30.99 21.74 -12.71
CA ARG A 277 32.37 21.25 -12.52
C ARG A 277 32.84 21.21 -11.05
N SER A 278 31.89 20.96 -10.14
CA SER A 278 32.13 20.85 -8.70
C SER A 278 31.45 19.60 -8.17
N VAL A 279 32.11 18.81 -7.32
CA VAL A 279 31.55 17.63 -6.68
C VAL A 279 30.72 18.01 -5.44
N ILE A 280 31.06 19.10 -4.77
CA ILE A 280 30.42 19.52 -3.52
C ILE A 280 28.98 20.00 -3.76
N ILE A 281 28.75 20.70 -4.87
CA ILE A 281 27.42 21.28 -5.18
C ILE A 281 26.35 20.21 -5.41
N PRO A 282 26.57 19.14 -6.21
CA PRO A 282 25.63 18.04 -6.34
C PRO A 282 25.30 17.35 -5.02
N ILE A 283 26.31 17.05 -4.22
CA ILE A 283 26.11 16.39 -2.92
C ILE A 283 25.24 17.25 -1.99
N LYS A 284 25.53 18.55 -1.91
CA LYS A 284 24.70 19.49 -1.16
C LYS A 284 23.24 19.51 -1.67
N ALA A 285 23.05 19.54 -3.00
CA ALA A 285 21.74 19.56 -3.60
C ALA A 285 20.92 18.28 -3.25
N ILE A 286 21.55 17.11 -3.29
CA ILE A 286 20.89 15.85 -2.92
C ILE A 286 20.51 15.83 -1.45
N ILE A 287 21.41 16.21 -0.55
CA ILE A 287 21.11 16.27 0.89
C ILE A 287 19.92 17.20 1.14
N MET A 288 19.89 18.36 0.52
CA MET A 288 18.78 19.31 0.66
C MET A 288 17.47 18.75 0.09
N ASN A 289 17.52 18.04 -1.04
CA ASN A 289 16.34 17.39 -1.64
C ASN A 289 15.80 16.28 -0.72
N ILE A 290 16.66 15.40 -0.22
CA ILE A 290 16.26 14.32 0.71
C ILE A 290 15.60 14.95 1.95
N LEU A 291 16.20 15.98 2.52
CA LEU A 291 15.69 16.65 3.71
C LEU A 291 14.31 17.29 3.46
N SER A 292 14.16 18.00 2.33
CA SER A 292 12.90 18.62 1.94
C SER A 292 11.81 17.59 1.66
N ILE A 293 12.13 16.54 0.93
CA ILE A 293 11.19 15.45 0.61
C ILE A 293 10.78 14.75 1.91
N SER A 294 11.71 14.39 2.78
CA SER A 294 11.41 13.75 4.06
C SER A 294 10.50 14.61 4.93
N ALA A 295 10.76 15.93 4.99
CA ALA A 295 9.91 16.86 5.73
C ALA A 295 8.50 16.96 5.13
N THR A 296 8.39 16.99 3.80
CA THR A 296 7.09 17.04 3.10
C THR A 296 6.28 15.78 3.37
N PHE A 297 6.86 14.59 3.16
CA PHE A 297 6.20 13.32 3.45
C PHE A 297 5.91 13.15 4.94
N GLY A 298 6.80 13.59 5.82
CA GLY A 298 6.54 13.57 7.26
C GLY A 298 5.35 14.43 7.66
N MET A 299 5.18 15.60 7.04
CA MET A 299 4.00 16.44 7.25
C MET A 299 2.73 15.80 6.67
N LEU A 300 2.82 15.08 5.55
CA LEU A 300 1.68 14.32 5.02
C LEU A 300 1.26 13.20 5.99
N VAL A 301 2.20 12.46 6.55
CA VAL A 301 1.92 11.45 7.59
C VAL A 301 1.28 12.10 8.82
N PHE A 302 1.88 13.19 9.30
CA PHE A 302 1.39 13.91 10.48
C PHE A 302 -0.05 14.41 10.31
N VAL A 303 -0.38 14.97 9.15
CA VAL A 303 -1.71 15.51 8.88
C VAL A 303 -2.66 14.39 8.48
N PHE A 304 -2.38 13.64 7.42
CA PHE A 304 -3.36 12.76 6.80
C PHE A 304 -3.41 11.36 7.41
N GLN A 305 -2.27 10.77 7.78
CA GLN A 305 -2.26 9.43 8.37
C GLN A 305 -2.62 9.48 9.87
N TRP A 306 -2.05 10.45 10.62
CA TRP A 306 -2.37 10.59 12.05
C TRP A 306 -3.62 11.44 12.32
N GLY A 307 -4.22 12.07 11.30
CA GLY A 307 -5.47 12.81 11.41
C GLY A 307 -5.34 14.16 12.12
N ASN A 308 -4.13 14.71 12.26
CA ASN A 308 -3.96 16.02 12.90
C ASN A 308 -4.54 17.14 12.01
N GLY A 309 -5.68 17.68 12.39
CA GLY A 309 -6.41 18.67 11.61
C GLY A 309 -7.54 18.08 10.76
N ALA A 310 -7.89 16.81 10.95
CA ALA A 310 -8.99 16.14 10.25
C ALA A 310 -10.31 16.91 10.36
N ASP A 311 -10.66 17.39 11.58
CA ASP A 311 -11.86 18.18 11.81
C ASP A 311 -11.87 19.52 11.05
N LEU A 312 -10.68 20.14 10.92
CA LEU A 312 -10.55 21.45 10.24
C LEU A 312 -10.65 21.32 8.73
N LEU A 313 -10.08 20.24 8.18
CA LEU A 313 -9.97 20.00 6.73
C LEU A 313 -11.06 19.05 6.21
N ASN A 314 -11.91 18.52 7.13
CA ASN A 314 -13.01 17.61 6.84
C ASN A 314 -12.59 16.39 6.01
N PHE A 315 -11.64 15.61 6.56
CA PHE A 315 -11.20 14.34 5.96
C PHE A 315 -11.14 13.22 7.02
N THR A 316 -11.08 11.99 6.59
CA THR A 316 -10.84 10.82 7.46
C THR A 316 -9.36 10.44 7.42
N ALA A 317 -8.76 10.18 8.59
CA ALA A 317 -7.39 9.73 8.66
C ALA A 317 -7.23 8.35 7.99
N GLN A 318 -6.23 8.22 7.11
CA GLN A 318 -5.99 7.00 6.35
C GLN A 318 -4.50 6.86 6.01
N PRO A 319 -4.01 5.64 5.71
CA PRO A 319 -2.65 5.43 5.22
C PRO A 319 -2.36 6.27 3.96
N ILE A 320 -1.09 6.48 3.68
CA ILE A 320 -0.70 7.20 2.46
C ILE A 320 -0.90 6.27 1.27
N GLU A 321 -1.83 6.60 0.40
CA GLU A 321 -2.13 5.81 -0.79
C GLU A 321 -1.12 6.11 -1.92
N THR A 322 -0.62 5.03 -2.53
CA THR A 322 0.23 5.08 -3.73
C THR A 322 -0.62 4.82 -4.96
N THR A 323 -0.61 5.72 -5.91
CA THR A 323 -1.30 5.61 -7.20
C THR A 323 -0.36 5.15 -8.31
#